data_d643b3ae6ec9664a78e44db4107781a8
#
_entry.id   d643b3ae6ec9664a78e44db4107781a8
#
_cell.length_a   1.000
_cell.length_b   1.000
_cell.length_c   1.000
_cell.angle_alpha   90.00
_cell.angle_beta   90.00
_cell.angle_gamma   90.00
#
_symmetry.space_group_name_H-M   'P 1'
#
loop_
_entity.id
_entity.type
_entity.pdbx_description
1 polymer ?
#
loop_
_entity_poly.entity_id
_entity_poly.type
_entity_poly.pdbx_seq_one_letter_code
_entity_poly.pdbx_strand_id
1 'polypeptide(L)'
;HYHRWNERFAFSAGGYYEGSDGFFRNAYNGKKIDNMEAGGGRIRAIWLPSDNLKLDFTVGYDYSDEGGYPYYYTGALDKNKEEYQEHIGKISYNRDCGYRRGLFNTGLNIEYQGNKFIMNAVTGYQNLTDRMYLDQDFLPVDIYNIEQKQRINTLSEEVTFKSKKNQRWIWVTGASGFYQWLHTDAPVTFQPEGIQWLENNINKGMASSGMPVNLKILSETMPVPGIFDTPVLGA
;
A
#
# COMPACT_ATOMS: atom_id res chain seq x y z
N HIS A 1 20.26 -18.10 -5.91
CA HIS A 1 20.69 -19.47 -6.17
C HIS A 1 19.73 -20.16 -7.14
N TYR A 2 20.27 -20.91 -8.11
CA TYR A 2 19.51 -21.71 -9.07
C TYR A 2 20.05 -23.15 -9.02
N HIS A 3 19.15 -24.13 -9.01
CA HIS A 3 19.51 -25.53 -8.97
C HIS A 3 18.61 -26.37 -9.88
N ARG A 4 19.20 -27.16 -10.77
CA ARG A 4 18.53 -28.18 -11.57
C ARG A 4 18.69 -29.52 -10.88
N TRP A 5 17.60 -30.00 -10.28
CA TRP A 5 17.60 -31.26 -9.57
C TRP A 5 17.70 -32.49 -10.51
N ASN A 6 16.95 -32.39 -11.62
CA ASN A 6 16.96 -33.39 -12.67
C ASN A 6 16.45 -32.76 -14.00
N GLU A 7 16.25 -33.58 -15.03
CA GLU A 7 15.78 -33.10 -16.33
C GLU A 7 14.35 -32.51 -16.30
N ARG A 8 13.56 -32.87 -15.30
CA ARG A 8 12.14 -32.49 -15.18
C ARG A 8 11.85 -31.53 -14.05
N PHE A 9 12.82 -31.25 -13.16
CA PHE A 9 12.62 -30.37 -12.02
C PHE A 9 13.80 -29.46 -11.78
N ALA A 10 13.49 -28.16 -11.69
CA ALA A 10 14.45 -27.14 -11.31
C ALA A 10 13.80 -26.12 -10.38
N PHE A 11 14.60 -25.53 -9.51
CA PHE A 11 14.13 -24.45 -8.66
C PHE A 11 15.18 -23.34 -8.55
N SER A 12 14.71 -22.16 -8.19
CA SER A 12 15.56 -21.03 -7.82
C SER A 12 15.04 -20.37 -6.55
N ALA A 13 15.95 -19.85 -5.75
CA ALA A 13 15.64 -19.04 -4.59
C ALA A 13 16.57 -17.81 -4.59
N GLY A 14 16.03 -16.68 -4.26
CA GLY A 14 16.76 -15.43 -4.13
C GLY A 14 16.16 -14.57 -3.03
N GLY A 15 16.95 -13.67 -2.48
CA GLY A 15 16.52 -12.71 -1.50
C GLY A 15 17.38 -11.46 -1.61
N TYR A 16 16.87 -10.38 -1.06
CA TYR A 16 17.56 -9.11 -1.00
C TYR A 16 17.28 -8.44 0.35
N TYR A 17 18.14 -7.53 0.69
CA TYR A 17 17.95 -6.57 1.77
C TYR A 17 18.52 -5.24 1.30
N GLU A 18 17.82 -4.17 1.61
CA GLU A 18 18.28 -2.82 1.37
C GLU A 18 17.93 -1.92 2.56
N GLY A 19 18.74 -0.90 2.78
CA GLY A 19 18.52 0.06 3.85
C GLY A 19 19.09 1.42 3.50
N SER A 20 18.44 2.46 3.99
CA SER A 20 18.87 3.84 3.85
C SER A 20 18.56 4.60 5.12
N ASP A 21 19.50 5.39 5.59
CA ASP A 21 19.29 6.30 6.72
C ASP A 21 18.45 7.53 6.38
N GLY A 22 18.12 7.72 5.08
CA GLY A 22 17.39 8.88 4.58
C GLY A 22 18.25 10.14 4.40
N PHE A 23 17.65 11.16 3.80
CA PHE A 23 18.28 12.41 3.41
C PHE A 23 17.68 13.63 4.13
N PHE A 24 16.37 13.62 4.35
CA PHE A 24 15.63 14.74 4.92
C PHE A 24 15.64 14.73 6.43
N ARG A 25 15.64 15.92 7.02
CA ARG A 25 15.58 16.08 8.48
C ARG A 25 14.35 16.87 8.87
N ASN A 26 13.73 16.41 9.96
CA ASN A 26 12.68 17.15 10.64
C ASN A 26 13.30 18.29 11.46
N ALA A 27 12.91 19.52 11.15
CA ALA A 27 13.41 20.70 11.85
C ALA A 27 12.96 20.77 13.33
N TYR A 28 11.86 20.09 13.68
CA TYR A 28 11.35 20.03 15.05
C TYR A 28 12.29 19.25 16.00
N ASN A 29 12.79 18.10 15.57
CA ASN A 29 13.55 17.20 16.44
C ASN A 29 14.93 16.80 15.90
N GLY A 30 15.30 17.27 14.71
CA GLY A 30 16.59 16.98 14.05
C GLY A 30 16.75 15.55 13.51
N LYS A 31 15.76 14.67 13.69
CA LYS A 31 15.82 13.28 13.20
C LYS A 31 15.70 13.22 11.69
N LYS A 32 16.31 12.22 11.08
CA LYS A 32 16.04 11.84 9.70
C LYS A 32 14.65 11.18 9.63
N ILE A 33 13.92 11.46 8.56
CA ILE A 33 12.52 11.10 8.46
C ILE A 33 12.23 10.07 7.38
N ASP A 34 13.07 9.96 6.37
CA ASP A 34 12.92 9.14 5.18
C ASP A 34 13.88 7.94 5.19
N ASN A 35 14.18 7.42 6.38
CA ASN A 35 14.89 6.16 6.52
C ASN A 35 14.05 5.01 5.97
N MET A 36 14.69 3.99 5.45
CA MET A 36 14.04 2.82 4.88
C MET A 36 14.82 1.56 5.19
N GLU A 37 14.11 0.52 5.54
CA GLU A 37 14.59 -0.86 5.57
C GLU A 37 13.63 -1.72 4.77
N ALA A 38 14.15 -2.49 3.81
CA ALA A 38 13.35 -3.40 3.03
C ALA A 38 14.08 -4.72 2.79
N GLY A 39 13.33 -5.78 2.70
CA GLY A 39 13.86 -7.08 2.40
C GLY A 39 12.80 -8.00 1.83
N GLY A 40 13.24 -8.95 1.04
CA GLY A 40 12.32 -9.87 0.41
C GLY A 40 12.99 -11.13 -0.08
N GLY A 41 12.17 -12.09 -0.41
CA GLY A 41 12.61 -13.34 -0.95
C GLY A 41 11.64 -13.92 -1.97
N ARG A 42 12.19 -14.64 -2.93
CA ARG A 42 11.43 -15.30 -3.99
C ARG A 42 11.93 -16.71 -4.21
N ILE A 43 10.98 -17.64 -4.34
CA ILE A 43 11.22 -19.02 -4.77
C ILE A 43 10.45 -19.25 -6.07
N ARG A 44 11.08 -19.93 -7.01
CA ARG A 44 10.44 -20.39 -8.24
C ARG A 44 10.77 -21.85 -8.45
N ALA A 45 9.78 -22.66 -8.81
CA ALA A 45 9.93 -24.08 -9.14
C ALA A 45 9.35 -24.34 -10.52
N ILE A 46 10.10 -25.03 -11.36
CA ILE A 46 9.67 -25.48 -12.68
C ILE A 46 9.63 -27.00 -12.65
N TRP A 47 8.49 -27.55 -12.99
CA TRP A 47 8.27 -28.98 -13.07
C TRP A 47 7.67 -29.37 -14.40
N LEU A 48 8.24 -30.41 -15.01
CA LEU A 48 7.81 -31.03 -16.25
C LEU A 48 7.25 -32.43 -15.96
N PRO A 49 5.98 -32.57 -15.54
CA PRO A 49 5.38 -33.88 -15.23
C PRO A 49 5.40 -34.81 -16.43
N SER A 50 5.28 -34.26 -17.63
CA SER A 50 5.40 -34.96 -18.90
C SER A 50 6.05 -34.06 -19.94
N ASP A 51 6.35 -34.60 -21.13
CA ASP A 51 6.95 -33.83 -22.22
C ASP A 51 5.99 -32.75 -22.79
N ASN A 52 4.70 -32.89 -22.49
CA ASN A 52 3.66 -31.98 -22.95
C ASN A 52 3.13 -31.02 -21.88
N LEU A 53 3.60 -31.16 -20.63
CA LEU A 53 3.09 -30.35 -19.51
C LEU A 53 4.23 -29.71 -18.75
N LYS A 54 4.16 -28.41 -18.60
CA LYS A 54 5.06 -27.59 -17.78
C LYS A 54 4.25 -26.87 -16.72
N LEU A 55 4.69 -26.95 -15.48
CA LEU A 55 4.22 -26.19 -14.35
C LEU A 55 5.34 -25.27 -13.88
N ASP A 56 5.03 -23.99 -13.74
CA ASP A 56 5.99 -22.97 -13.31
C ASP A 56 5.35 -22.20 -12.14
N PHE A 57 5.78 -22.54 -10.95
CA PHE A 57 5.27 -21.97 -9.71
C PHE A 57 6.25 -20.93 -9.17
N THR A 58 5.70 -19.81 -8.72
CA THR A 58 6.48 -18.75 -8.08
C THR A 58 5.77 -18.33 -6.80
N VAL A 59 6.55 -18.10 -5.74
CA VAL A 59 6.10 -17.48 -4.50
C VAL A 59 7.15 -16.48 -4.05
N GLY A 60 6.70 -15.34 -3.55
CA GLY A 60 7.56 -14.30 -3.03
C GLY A 60 6.88 -13.53 -1.91
N TYR A 61 7.70 -12.96 -1.06
CA TYR A 61 7.29 -12.04 -0.01
C TYR A 61 8.29 -10.90 0.08
N ASP A 62 7.77 -9.68 0.09
CA ASP A 62 8.52 -8.45 0.24
C ASP A 62 7.97 -7.67 1.44
N TYR A 63 8.86 -7.14 2.25
CA TYR A 63 8.53 -6.30 3.39
C TYR A 63 9.33 -5.02 3.34
N SER A 64 8.68 -3.88 3.60
CA SER A 64 9.35 -2.60 3.80
C SER A 64 8.83 -1.90 5.05
N ASP A 65 9.75 -1.24 5.75
CA ASP A 65 9.50 -0.33 6.86
C ASP A 65 10.19 0.99 6.51
N GLU A 66 9.38 1.99 6.23
CA GLU A 66 9.83 3.29 5.75
C GLU A 66 9.47 4.35 6.79
N GLY A 67 10.32 5.33 6.96
CA GLY A 67 10.04 6.54 7.71
C GLY A 67 8.97 7.39 7.02
N GLY A 68 8.83 8.62 7.47
CA GLY A 68 7.89 9.55 6.91
C GLY A 68 8.30 10.06 5.53
N TYR A 69 7.41 10.79 4.93
CA TYR A 69 7.65 11.51 3.69
C TYR A 69 8.09 12.96 3.99
N PRO A 70 8.84 13.61 3.10
CA PRO A 70 9.31 14.98 3.29
C PRO A 70 8.19 16.00 3.06
N TYR A 71 7.04 15.79 3.68
CA TYR A 71 5.91 16.70 3.63
C TYR A 71 6.16 17.92 4.52
N TYR A 72 5.62 19.05 4.11
CA TYR A 72 5.73 20.31 4.84
C TYR A 72 4.42 21.12 4.74
N TYR A 73 4.23 21.97 5.72
CA TYR A 73 3.08 22.86 5.77
C TYR A 73 3.14 23.91 4.67
N THR A 74 2.01 24.13 3.96
CA THR A 74 1.89 25.08 2.84
C THR A 74 1.08 26.33 3.19
N GLY A 75 0.61 26.46 4.43
CA GLY A 75 -0.23 27.57 4.85
C GLY A 75 -1.74 27.36 4.68
N ALA A 76 -2.18 26.11 4.46
CA ALA A 76 -3.58 25.81 4.15
C ALA A 76 -4.55 26.02 5.32
N LEU A 77 -4.11 25.78 6.57
CA LEU A 77 -4.97 25.87 7.76
C LEU A 77 -5.34 27.31 8.14
N ASP A 78 -4.49 28.26 7.84
CA ASP A 78 -4.78 29.66 8.14
C ASP A 78 -4.02 30.65 7.24
N LYS A 79 -4.70 31.16 6.24
CA LYS A 79 -4.13 32.16 5.32
C LYS A 79 -3.81 33.51 5.97
N ASN A 80 -4.33 33.76 7.18
CA ASN A 80 -4.28 35.05 7.86
C ASN A 80 -3.55 35.02 9.21
N LYS A 81 -3.06 33.83 9.68
CA LYS A 81 -2.35 33.75 10.95
C LYS A 81 -0.83 33.78 10.75
N GLU A 82 -0.20 34.69 11.45
CA GLU A 82 1.26 34.78 11.53
C GLU A 82 1.88 33.59 12.29
N GLU A 83 1.07 32.92 13.12
CA GLU A 83 1.48 31.86 14.05
C GLU A 83 2.21 30.68 13.40
N TYR A 84 1.81 30.29 12.17
CA TYR A 84 2.43 29.14 11.46
C TYR A 84 3.23 29.54 10.24
N GLN A 85 3.38 30.84 9.96
CA GLN A 85 4.08 31.33 8.76
C GLN A 85 5.55 30.89 8.73
N GLU A 86 6.20 30.82 9.89
CA GLU A 86 7.60 30.39 10.01
C GLU A 86 7.82 28.92 9.64
N HIS A 87 6.76 28.09 9.63
CA HIS A 87 6.82 26.65 9.32
C HIS A 87 6.54 26.36 7.84
N ILE A 88 6.11 27.34 7.05
CA ILE A 88 5.84 27.15 5.63
C ILE A 88 7.11 26.72 4.90
N GLY A 89 7.02 25.62 4.15
CA GLY A 89 8.12 25.07 3.38
C GLY A 89 9.17 24.33 4.20
N LYS A 90 8.95 24.18 5.53
CA LYS A 90 9.84 23.42 6.41
C LYS A 90 9.19 22.10 6.82
N ILE A 91 9.97 21.03 6.79
CA ILE A 91 9.58 19.76 7.40
C ILE A 91 9.69 19.94 8.92
N SER A 92 8.56 20.09 9.60
CA SER A 92 8.55 20.43 11.04
C SER A 92 7.28 19.90 11.69
N TYR A 93 7.21 18.60 11.90
CA TYR A 93 6.08 17.94 12.54
C TYR A 93 6.52 17.28 13.86
N ASN A 94 5.58 17.19 14.81
CA ASN A 94 5.89 16.73 16.17
C ASN A 94 5.76 15.21 16.34
N ARG A 95 5.02 14.53 15.48
CA ARG A 95 4.83 13.08 15.53
C ARG A 95 5.61 12.37 14.43
N ASP A 96 6.24 11.25 14.77
CA ASP A 96 6.96 10.44 13.80
C ASP A 96 5.95 9.86 12.78
N CYS A 97 6.27 9.97 11.50
CA CYS A 97 5.51 9.37 10.41
C CYS A 97 6.16 8.07 9.96
N GLY A 98 5.42 7.22 9.26
CA GLY A 98 5.97 5.98 8.73
C GLY A 98 5.01 5.23 7.82
N TYR A 99 5.61 4.33 7.03
CA TYR A 99 4.89 3.44 6.14
C TYR A 99 5.47 2.03 6.24
N ARG A 100 4.62 1.05 6.46
CA ARG A 100 4.99 -0.36 6.48
C ARG A 100 4.17 -1.11 5.47
N ARG A 101 4.81 -2.01 4.74
CA ARG A 101 4.15 -2.82 3.73
C ARG A 101 4.66 -4.26 3.75
N GLY A 102 3.73 -5.19 3.77
CA GLY A 102 3.97 -6.59 3.47
C GLY A 102 3.28 -6.97 2.15
N LEU A 103 3.99 -7.55 1.22
CA LEU A 103 3.48 -7.95 -0.09
C LEU A 103 3.79 -9.43 -0.33
N PHE A 104 2.76 -10.27 -0.26
CA PHE A 104 2.84 -11.68 -0.64
C PHE A 104 2.33 -11.86 -2.06
N ASN A 105 3.10 -12.53 -2.89
CA ASN A 105 2.76 -12.87 -4.27
C ASN A 105 2.95 -14.35 -4.51
N THR A 106 2.00 -14.99 -5.18
CA THR A 106 2.17 -16.34 -5.70
C THR A 106 1.53 -16.48 -7.06
N GLY A 107 2.10 -17.31 -7.90
CA GLY A 107 1.58 -17.55 -9.23
C GLY A 107 1.93 -18.95 -9.72
N LEU A 108 1.00 -19.51 -10.46
CA LEU A 108 1.15 -20.79 -11.16
C LEU A 108 0.89 -20.57 -12.65
N ASN A 109 1.88 -20.88 -13.47
CA ASN A 109 1.73 -20.92 -14.91
C ASN A 109 1.74 -22.38 -15.37
N ILE A 110 0.68 -22.79 -16.05
CA ILE A 110 0.49 -24.13 -16.63
C ILE A 110 0.58 -24.00 -18.14
N GLU A 111 1.57 -24.62 -18.76
CA GLU A 111 1.68 -24.72 -20.21
C GLU A 111 1.44 -26.16 -20.63
N TYR A 112 0.45 -26.37 -21.51
CA TYR A 112 0.13 -27.67 -22.07
C TYR A 112 0.27 -27.66 -23.59
N GLN A 113 1.09 -28.60 -24.10
CA GLN A 113 1.40 -28.79 -25.51
C GLN A 113 0.49 -29.85 -26.13
N GLY A 114 -0.75 -29.50 -26.50
CA GLY A 114 -1.66 -30.39 -27.23
C GLY A 114 -1.16 -30.69 -28.67
N ASN A 115 -1.79 -31.59 -29.38
CA ASN A 115 -1.39 -31.97 -30.75
C ASN A 115 -1.50 -30.77 -31.75
N LYS A 116 -2.56 -29.97 -31.63
CA LYS A 116 -2.90 -28.89 -32.58
C LYS A 116 -2.81 -27.49 -31.94
N PHE A 117 -2.74 -27.41 -30.65
CA PHE A 117 -2.75 -26.14 -29.89
C PHE A 117 -1.76 -26.16 -28.73
N ILE A 118 -1.45 -24.99 -28.21
CA ILE A 118 -0.78 -24.77 -26.95
C ILE A 118 -1.77 -24.03 -26.04
N MET A 119 -2.01 -24.55 -24.87
CA MET A 119 -2.74 -23.88 -23.81
C MET A 119 -1.77 -23.29 -22.79
N ASN A 120 -2.04 -22.09 -22.35
CA ASN A 120 -1.34 -21.45 -21.25
C ASN A 120 -2.38 -20.92 -20.26
N ALA A 121 -2.27 -21.32 -19.01
CA ALA A 121 -3.12 -20.85 -17.93
C ALA A 121 -2.24 -20.24 -16.84
N VAL A 122 -2.54 -19.01 -16.43
CA VAL A 122 -1.79 -18.27 -15.40
C VAL A 122 -2.75 -17.88 -14.30
N THR A 123 -2.55 -18.49 -13.13
CA THR A 123 -3.27 -18.12 -11.91
C THR A 123 -2.33 -17.30 -11.02
N GLY A 124 -2.77 -16.14 -10.57
CA GLY A 124 -2.04 -15.26 -9.68
C GLY A 124 -2.83 -14.95 -8.42
N TYR A 125 -2.15 -14.92 -7.28
CA TYR A 125 -2.70 -14.39 -6.05
C TYR A 125 -1.72 -13.42 -5.40
N GLN A 126 -2.25 -12.27 -4.99
CA GLN A 126 -1.50 -11.24 -4.27
C GLN A 126 -2.24 -10.87 -2.99
N ASN A 127 -1.51 -10.77 -1.90
CA ASN A 127 -1.98 -10.15 -0.65
C ASN A 127 -1.04 -9.01 -0.30
N LEU A 128 -1.59 -7.81 -0.21
CA LEU A 128 -0.90 -6.63 0.26
C LEU A 128 -1.52 -6.21 1.59
N THR A 129 -0.66 -5.99 2.58
CA THR A 129 -1.04 -5.36 3.84
C THR A 129 -0.14 -4.17 4.06
N ASP A 130 -0.72 -3.01 4.32
CA ASP A 130 0.05 -1.84 4.64
C ASP A 130 -0.51 -1.07 5.84
N ARG A 131 0.35 -0.23 6.40
CA ARG A 131 0.04 0.71 7.45
C ARG A 131 0.81 1.99 7.21
N MET A 132 0.08 3.08 7.04
CA MET A 132 0.61 4.42 6.94
C MET A 132 0.22 5.22 8.18
N TYR A 133 1.18 5.88 8.79
CA TYR A 133 0.95 6.80 9.88
C TYR A 133 1.52 8.16 9.52
N LEU A 134 0.70 9.20 9.59
CA LEU A 134 1.07 10.56 9.21
C LEU A 134 0.61 11.57 10.28
N ASP A 135 1.51 12.46 10.60
CA ASP A 135 1.19 13.75 11.19
C ASP A 135 0.64 14.65 10.09
N GLN A 136 -0.68 14.75 10.02
CA GLN A 136 -1.37 15.29 8.84
C GLN A 136 -1.45 16.82 8.85
N ASP A 137 -1.16 17.47 9.97
CA ASP A 137 -1.09 18.94 10.02
C ASP A 137 0.27 19.48 9.56
N PHE A 138 1.32 18.62 9.56
CA PHE A 138 2.70 18.93 9.18
C PHE A 138 3.33 20.08 9.98
N LEU A 139 2.88 20.27 11.21
CA LEU A 139 3.29 21.36 12.12
C LEU A 139 3.91 20.80 13.40
N PRO A 140 4.63 21.61 14.17
CA PRO A 140 5.13 21.22 15.48
C PRO A 140 4.06 21.31 16.59
N VAL A 141 2.79 21.32 16.24
CA VAL A 141 1.62 21.32 17.12
C VAL A 141 0.81 20.05 16.94
N ASP A 142 -0.02 19.71 17.89
CA ASP A 142 -0.69 18.42 17.94
C ASP A 142 -2.18 18.56 17.57
N ILE A 143 -2.45 18.79 16.28
CA ILE A 143 -3.82 19.05 15.78
C ILE A 143 -4.50 17.73 15.41
N TYR A 144 -3.99 17.01 14.42
CA TYR A 144 -4.56 15.72 14.02
C TYR A 144 -3.57 14.84 13.27
N ASN A 145 -3.79 13.55 13.40
CA ASN A 145 -3.03 12.52 12.69
C ASN A 145 -3.97 11.53 11.99
N ILE A 146 -3.45 10.86 10.99
CA ILE A 146 -4.13 9.77 10.31
C ILE A 146 -3.34 8.48 10.45
N GLU A 147 -4.03 7.39 10.72
CA GLU A 147 -3.47 6.04 10.63
C GLU A 147 -4.30 5.25 9.64
N GLN A 148 -3.72 4.95 8.48
CA GLN A 148 -4.38 4.15 7.45
C GLN A 148 -3.83 2.72 7.49
N LYS A 149 -4.71 1.75 7.56
CA LYS A 149 -4.41 0.32 7.41
C LYS A 149 -5.18 -0.22 6.23
N GLN A 150 -4.48 -0.89 5.33
CA GLN A 150 -5.11 -1.51 4.17
C GLN A 150 -4.79 -2.99 4.11
N ARG A 151 -5.76 -3.76 3.65
CA ARG A 151 -5.58 -5.14 3.21
C ARG A 151 -6.22 -5.31 1.86
N ILE A 152 -5.39 -5.65 0.88
CA ILE A 152 -5.81 -5.88 -0.49
C ILE A 152 -5.48 -7.31 -0.86
N ASN A 153 -6.47 -8.05 -1.34
CA ASN A 153 -6.29 -9.38 -1.88
C ASN A 153 -6.75 -9.37 -3.33
N THR A 154 -5.94 -9.93 -4.21
CA THR A 154 -6.25 -10.01 -5.64
C THR A 154 -6.02 -11.42 -6.11
N LEU A 155 -7.04 -12.00 -6.73
CA LEU A 155 -6.97 -13.25 -7.47
C LEU A 155 -7.12 -12.92 -8.95
N SER A 156 -6.21 -13.42 -9.79
CA SER A 156 -6.25 -13.23 -11.23
C SER A 156 -6.12 -14.57 -11.94
N GLU A 157 -6.81 -14.70 -13.08
CA GLU A 157 -6.73 -15.85 -13.95
C GLU A 157 -6.66 -15.39 -15.40
N GLU A 158 -5.79 -16.01 -16.18
CA GLU A 158 -5.71 -15.83 -17.61
C GLU A 158 -5.54 -17.19 -18.28
N VAL A 159 -6.38 -17.51 -19.24
CA VAL A 159 -6.26 -18.73 -20.03
C VAL A 159 -6.17 -18.36 -21.51
N THR A 160 -5.11 -18.81 -22.16
CA THR A 160 -4.85 -18.58 -23.58
C THR A 160 -4.68 -19.90 -24.32
N PHE A 161 -5.24 -19.95 -25.52
CA PHE A 161 -5.04 -21.03 -26.48
C PHE A 161 -4.48 -20.45 -27.76
N LYS A 162 -3.46 -21.06 -28.32
CA LYS A 162 -2.92 -20.69 -29.62
C LYS A 162 -2.69 -21.92 -30.49
N SER A 163 -2.95 -21.80 -31.80
CA SER A 163 -2.67 -22.83 -32.78
C SER A 163 -1.17 -23.06 -32.93
N LYS A 164 -0.75 -24.28 -33.20
CA LYS A 164 0.62 -24.59 -33.65
C LYS A 164 0.86 -24.12 -35.08
N LYS A 165 2.09 -23.81 -35.45
CA LYS A 165 2.47 -23.23 -36.75
C LYS A 165 2.08 -24.06 -37.96
N ASN A 166 1.94 -25.40 -37.84
CA ASN A 166 1.64 -26.31 -38.92
C ASN A 166 0.14 -26.49 -39.18
N GLN A 167 -0.68 -25.48 -38.84
CA GLN A 167 -2.13 -25.47 -39.07
C GLN A 167 -2.46 -24.58 -40.26
N ARG A 168 -3.55 -24.94 -40.95
CA ARG A 168 -4.10 -24.12 -42.06
C ARG A 168 -4.50 -22.71 -41.58
N TRP A 169 -4.97 -22.63 -40.34
CA TRP A 169 -5.37 -21.39 -39.67
C TRP A 169 -4.49 -21.16 -38.46
N ILE A 170 -3.90 -19.97 -38.39
CA ILE A 170 -3.16 -19.53 -37.22
C ILE A 170 -4.08 -18.64 -36.40
N TRP A 171 -4.33 -19.03 -35.17
CA TRP A 171 -5.25 -18.34 -34.29
C TRP A 171 -4.71 -18.31 -32.86
N VAL A 172 -5.18 -17.33 -32.13
CA VAL A 172 -5.03 -17.19 -30.67
C VAL A 172 -6.37 -16.75 -30.11
N THR A 173 -6.75 -17.30 -28.98
CA THR A 173 -7.94 -16.90 -28.22
C THR A 173 -7.65 -17.09 -26.76
N GLY A 174 -8.35 -16.37 -25.90
CA GLY A 174 -8.20 -16.48 -24.46
C GLY A 174 -9.28 -15.68 -23.74
N ALA A 175 -9.25 -15.83 -22.45
CA ALA A 175 -10.03 -15.03 -21.51
C ALA A 175 -9.18 -14.74 -20.28
N SER A 176 -9.42 -13.59 -19.68
CA SER A 176 -8.80 -13.20 -18.41
C SER A 176 -9.85 -12.58 -17.51
N GLY A 177 -9.59 -12.63 -16.22
CA GLY A 177 -10.41 -11.97 -15.24
C GLY A 177 -9.66 -11.82 -13.92
N PHE A 178 -10.09 -10.90 -13.10
CA PHE A 178 -9.58 -10.78 -11.74
C PHE A 178 -10.70 -10.43 -10.77
N TYR A 179 -10.48 -10.79 -9.53
CA TYR A 179 -11.28 -10.39 -8.39
C TYR A 179 -10.40 -9.78 -7.31
N GLN A 180 -10.71 -8.57 -6.90
CA GLN A 180 -10.00 -7.88 -5.84
C GLN A 180 -10.97 -7.49 -4.74
N TRP A 181 -10.54 -7.65 -3.49
CA TRP A 181 -11.24 -7.10 -2.34
C TRP A 181 -10.27 -6.29 -1.49
N LEU A 182 -10.69 -5.09 -1.22
CA LEU A 182 -9.98 -4.08 -0.46
C LEU A 182 -10.74 -3.80 0.83
N HIS A 183 -10.01 -3.82 1.93
CA HIS A 183 -10.44 -3.27 3.21
C HIS A 183 -9.48 -2.16 3.62
N THR A 184 -10.02 -0.98 3.91
CA THR A 184 -9.26 0.17 4.38
C THR A 184 -9.89 0.70 5.65
N ASP A 185 -9.08 0.83 6.69
CA ASP A 185 -9.38 1.51 7.93
C ASP A 185 -8.45 2.72 8.04
N ALA A 186 -9.01 3.93 8.04
CA ALA A 186 -8.26 5.18 7.98
C ALA A 186 -8.86 6.25 8.92
N PRO A 187 -8.88 6.01 10.24
CA PRO A 187 -9.35 7.00 11.19
C PRO A 187 -8.46 8.24 11.20
N VAL A 188 -9.08 9.40 11.20
CA VAL A 188 -8.46 10.68 11.55
C VAL A 188 -8.68 10.91 13.03
N THR A 189 -7.60 11.12 13.77
CA THR A 189 -7.66 11.37 15.22
C THR A 189 -7.29 12.81 15.50
N PHE A 190 -8.24 13.58 16.01
CA PHE A 190 -7.97 14.91 16.55
C PHE A 190 -7.28 14.78 17.90
N GLN A 191 -6.22 15.53 18.06
CA GLN A 191 -5.39 15.61 19.23
C GLN A 191 -5.81 16.83 20.10
N PRO A 192 -5.23 17.08 21.29
CA PRO A 192 -5.71 18.11 22.21
C PRO A 192 -5.84 19.51 21.59
N GLU A 193 -4.83 19.97 20.84
CA GLU A 193 -4.90 21.27 20.17
C GLU A 193 -5.95 21.30 19.05
N GLY A 194 -6.09 20.18 18.34
CA GLY A 194 -7.12 20.01 17.32
C GLY A 194 -8.54 20.03 17.89
N ILE A 195 -8.74 19.39 19.05
CA ILE A 195 -10.01 19.44 19.78
C ILE A 195 -10.33 20.88 20.20
N GLN A 196 -9.37 21.60 20.76
CA GLN A 196 -9.54 23.00 21.13
C GLN A 196 -9.84 23.89 19.92
N TRP A 197 -9.18 23.63 18.80
CA TRP A 197 -9.46 24.31 17.54
C TRP A 197 -10.89 24.05 17.05
N LEU A 198 -11.38 22.80 17.10
CA LEU A 198 -12.75 22.43 16.75
C LEU A 198 -13.77 23.12 17.67
N GLU A 199 -13.57 23.06 19.00
CA GLU A 199 -14.44 23.73 19.98
C GLU A 199 -14.56 25.21 19.69
N ASN A 200 -13.43 25.89 19.45
CA ASN A 200 -13.40 27.31 19.18
C ASN A 200 -14.16 27.66 17.87
N ASN A 201 -14.01 26.89 16.82
CA ASN A 201 -14.68 27.13 15.55
C ASN A 201 -16.19 26.86 15.64
N ILE A 202 -16.58 25.76 16.29
CA ILE A 202 -18.00 25.44 16.49
C ILE A 202 -18.65 26.51 17.35
N ASN A 203 -18.05 26.91 18.47
CA ASN A 203 -18.59 27.92 19.37
C ASN A 203 -18.71 29.31 18.71
N LYS A 204 -17.74 29.69 17.87
CA LYS A 204 -17.84 30.89 17.03
C LYS A 204 -19.01 30.82 16.04
N GLY A 205 -19.21 29.67 15.38
CA GLY A 205 -20.33 29.45 14.48
C GLY A 205 -21.68 29.52 15.17
N MET A 206 -21.77 28.92 16.36
CA MET A 206 -23.00 28.97 17.20
C MET A 206 -23.31 30.37 17.69
N ALA A 207 -22.31 31.11 18.16
CA ALA A 207 -22.48 32.47 18.60
C ALA A 207 -22.94 33.40 17.45
N SER A 208 -22.40 33.24 16.25
CA SER A 208 -22.81 33.98 15.07
C SER A 208 -24.26 33.69 14.62
N SER A 209 -24.76 32.51 14.96
CA SER A 209 -26.15 32.07 14.71
C SER A 209 -27.13 32.43 15.85
N GLY A 210 -26.65 33.13 16.89
CA GLY A 210 -27.47 33.55 18.03
C GLY A 210 -27.80 32.45 19.02
N MET A 211 -27.09 31.32 18.95
CA MET A 211 -27.27 30.21 19.89
C MET A 211 -26.38 30.41 21.13
N PRO A 212 -26.94 30.50 22.34
CA PRO A 212 -26.17 30.75 23.57
C PRO A 212 -25.61 29.44 24.17
N VAL A 213 -25.05 28.56 23.35
CA VAL A 213 -24.49 27.28 23.77
C VAL A 213 -23.00 27.29 23.58
N ASN A 214 -22.26 26.85 24.60
CA ASN A 214 -20.83 26.66 24.54
C ASN A 214 -20.55 25.16 24.56
N LEU A 215 -20.09 24.60 23.45
CA LEU A 215 -19.67 23.21 23.35
C LEU A 215 -18.30 23.05 24.02
N LYS A 216 -18.16 21.99 24.82
CA LYS A 216 -16.86 21.54 25.33
C LYS A 216 -16.75 20.03 25.10
N ILE A 217 -15.67 19.63 24.43
CA ILE A 217 -15.34 18.22 24.20
C ILE A 217 -14.52 17.75 25.40
N LEU A 218 -15.00 16.74 26.11
CA LEU A 218 -14.34 16.27 27.36
C LEU A 218 -13.30 15.16 27.10
N SER A 219 -13.07 14.78 25.87
CA SER A 219 -12.09 13.76 25.49
C SER A 219 -10.73 14.37 25.18
N GLU A 220 -9.65 13.71 25.57
CA GLU A 220 -8.30 14.11 25.19
C GLU A 220 -7.96 13.83 23.71
N THR A 221 -8.66 12.88 23.10
CA THR A 221 -8.53 12.56 21.66
C THR A 221 -9.90 12.23 21.07
N MET A 222 -10.10 12.55 19.80
CA MET A 222 -11.36 12.27 19.10
C MET A 222 -11.08 11.57 17.77
N PRO A 223 -11.23 10.22 17.71
CA PRO A 223 -11.12 9.49 16.46
C PRO A 223 -12.38 9.67 15.62
N VAL A 224 -12.21 10.00 14.36
CA VAL A 224 -13.26 10.01 13.34
C VAL A 224 -13.05 8.81 12.43
N PRO A 225 -13.98 7.85 12.41
CA PRO A 225 -13.83 6.61 11.64
C PRO A 225 -13.77 6.88 10.13
N GLY A 226 -12.94 6.10 9.43
CA GLY A 226 -12.90 6.06 7.97
C GLY A 226 -12.73 4.60 7.54
N ILE A 227 -13.85 3.90 7.29
CA ILE A 227 -13.83 2.50 6.86
C ILE A 227 -14.35 2.42 5.44
N PHE A 228 -13.59 1.75 4.56
CA PHE A 228 -13.95 1.53 3.17
C PHE A 228 -13.74 0.07 2.80
N ASP A 229 -14.83 -0.59 2.38
CA ASP A 229 -14.81 -1.93 1.82
C ASP A 229 -15.23 -1.86 0.35
N THR A 230 -14.35 -2.28 -0.55
CA THR A 230 -14.62 -2.21 -1.98
C THR A 230 -14.23 -3.50 -2.67
N PRO A 231 -15.19 -4.33 -3.07
CA PRO A 231 -14.94 -5.40 -4.03
C PRO A 231 -14.82 -4.82 -5.44
N VAL A 232 -13.83 -5.27 -6.19
CA VAL A 232 -13.65 -4.93 -7.60
C VAL A 232 -13.53 -6.22 -8.40
N LEU A 233 -14.37 -6.36 -9.42
CA LEU A 233 -14.33 -7.44 -10.40
C LEU A 233 -13.93 -6.85 -11.75
N GLY A 234 -12.93 -7.44 -12.42
CA GLY A 234 -12.50 -7.04 -13.74
C GLY A 234 -12.29 -8.25 -14.65
N ALA A 235 -12.52 -8.07 -15.93
CA ALA A 235 -12.38 -9.09 -17.00
C ALA A 235 -11.67 -8.51 -18.22
#